data_617fa6e0b53ce57d4a9d7c9928bd6406
#
_entry.id   617fa6e0b53ce57d4a9d7c9928bd6406
#
_cell.length_a   1.000
_cell.length_b   1.000
_cell.length_c   1.000
_cell.angle_alpha   90.00
_cell.angle_beta   90.00
_cell.angle_gamma   90.00
#
_symmetry.space_group_name_H-M   'P 1'
#
loop_
_entity.id
_entity.type
_entity.pdbx_description
1 polymer ?
#
loop_
_entity_poly.entity_id
_entity_poly.type
_entity_poly.pdbx_seq_one_letter_code
_entity_poly.pdbx_strand_id
1 'polypeptide(L)'
;MTRRIGMLIFPRLTQLDMTGPYEVLARLPDTKVELIARTREPVTTDRGMQIVPTTTYADCPPLDVIMVPGGPGQQDLMEDEEALAFLRKQAAGAKYVTSVCTGSLVLGAAGLLKGKRATSHWAAIDHLALLGAIPVSEKVVTDGNIVTGAGVTSGIDFALTLAAMLESEEAARAIQLQIEYDPAPPFDSGSPKTAAPALIEKLKNRMAPLNEARKTVAARVGKKLGV
;
A
#
# COMPACT_ATOMS: atom_id res chain seq x y z
N MET A 1 -23.84 0.45 10.93
CA MET A 1 -22.67 -0.25 11.55
C MET A 1 -21.41 0.53 11.22
N THR A 2 -20.51 0.69 12.16
CA THR A 2 -19.24 1.42 11.92
C THR A 2 -18.31 0.60 11.03
N ARG A 3 -17.91 1.16 9.89
CA ARG A 3 -16.91 0.59 8.97
C ARG A 3 -15.53 0.64 9.62
N ARG A 4 -14.76 -0.45 9.53
CA ARG A 4 -13.40 -0.53 10.08
C ARG A 4 -12.38 -0.67 8.96
N ILE A 5 -11.48 0.30 8.88
CA ILE A 5 -10.35 0.31 7.94
C ILE A 5 -9.08 0.10 8.74
N GLY A 6 -8.35 -0.97 8.48
CA GLY A 6 -7.07 -1.24 9.12
C GLY A 6 -5.91 -0.88 8.21
N MET A 7 -5.01 -0.04 8.70
CA MET A 7 -3.77 0.32 8.01
C MET A 7 -2.59 -0.31 8.76
N LEU A 8 -1.88 -1.21 8.11
CA LEU A 8 -0.70 -1.84 8.69
C LEU A 8 0.43 -0.83 8.80
N ILE A 9 1.06 -0.75 9.97
CA ILE A 9 2.27 0.06 10.17
C ILE A 9 3.40 -0.82 10.69
N PHE A 10 4.61 -0.57 10.21
CA PHE A 10 5.80 -1.38 10.48
C PHE A 10 7.08 -0.52 10.40
N PRO A 11 8.18 -0.93 11.02
CA PRO A 11 9.42 -0.18 10.99
C PRO A 11 9.87 0.16 9.55
N ARG A 12 10.33 1.38 9.34
CA ARG A 12 10.81 1.89 8.04
C ARG A 12 9.73 1.94 6.94
N LEU A 13 8.43 2.06 7.31
CA LEU A 13 7.40 2.38 6.32
C LEU A 13 7.62 3.81 5.77
N THR A 14 7.19 4.06 4.55
CA THR A 14 7.09 5.42 4.00
C THR A 14 5.79 6.04 4.50
N GLN A 15 5.89 7.05 5.37
CA GLN A 15 4.73 7.56 6.10
C GLN A 15 3.58 8.06 5.22
N LEU A 16 3.89 8.73 4.09
CA LEU A 16 2.86 9.29 3.22
C LEU A 16 2.03 8.20 2.50
N ASP A 17 2.60 7.00 2.31
CA ASP A 17 1.86 5.83 1.80
C ASP A 17 0.66 5.49 2.69
N MET A 18 0.75 5.82 3.99
CA MET A 18 -0.30 5.59 4.98
C MET A 18 -1.05 6.88 5.29
N THR A 19 -0.36 8.02 5.56
CA THR A 19 -1.02 9.25 5.98
C THR A 19 -1.86 9.90 4.88
N GLY A 20 -1.46 9.77 3.60
CA GLY A 20 -2.28 10.22 2.47
C GLY A 20 -3.64 9.54 2.42
N PRO A 21 -3.69 8.20 2.37
CA PRO A 21 -4.96 7.47 2.48
C PRO A 21 -5.71 7.70 3.80
N TYR A 22 -5.00 7.81 4.92
CA TYR A 22 -5.61 8.09 6.21
C TYR A 22 -6.40 9.40 6.18
N GLU A 23 -5.80 10.47 5.63
CA GLU A 23 -6.41 11.79 5.54
C GLU A 23 -7.73 11.79 4.77
N VAL A 24 -7.84 10.95 3.74
CA VAL A 24 -9.07 10.78 2.95
C VAL A 24 -10.08 9.87 3.65
N LEU A 25 -9.64 8.66 4.04
CA LEU A 25 -10.55 7.60 4.49
C LEU A 25 -11.11 7.85 5.89
N ALA A 26 -10.39 8.60 6.74
CA ALA A 26 -10.87 8.99 8.06
C ALA A 26 -12.02 10.03 8.02
N ARG A 27 -12.29 10.64 6.84
CA ARG A 27 -13.41 11.57 6.63
C ARG A 27 -14.70 10.89 6.17
N LEU A 28 -14.64 9.59 5.86
CA LEU A 28 -15.84 8.86 5.51
C LEU A 28 -16.79 8.76 6.71
N PRO A 29 -18.12 8.90 6.51
CA PRO A 29 -19.08 8.75 7.58
C PRO A 29 -19.02 7.34 8.19
N ASP A 30 -19.35 7.24 9.45
CA ASP A 30 -19.40 5.98 10.21
C ASP A 30 -18.15 5.08 10.02
N THR A 31 -16.98 5.69 9.90
CA THR A 31 -15.73 4.99 9.63
C THR A 31 -14.72 5.18 10.77
N LYS A 32 -14.10 4.09 11.19
CA LYS A 32 -12.97 4.07 12.12
C LYS A 32 -11.74 3.54 11.42
N VAL A 33 -10.66 4.30 11.42
CA VAL A 33 -9.35 3.87 10.90
C VAL A 33 -8.50 3.39 12.07
N GLU A 34 -7.99 2.17 11.97
CA GLU A 34 -7.08 1.56 12.94
C GLU A 34 -5.65 1.51 12.36
N LEU A 35 -4.68 2.00 13.13
CA LEU A 35 -3.26 1.83 12.83
C LEU A 35 -2.76 0.57 13.55
N ILE A 36 -2.36 -0.43 12.78
CA ILE A 36 -2.17 -1.79 13.26
C ILE A 36 -0.68 -2.16 13.19
N ALA A 37 -0.10 -2.56 14.30
CA ALA A 37 1.26 -3.07 14.37
C ALA A 37 1.35 -4.36 15.19
N ARG A 38 2.54 -4.96 15.26
CA ARG A 38 2.78 -6.14 16.11
C ARG A 38 2.55 -5.84 17.58
N THR A 39 3.01 -4.67 18.03
CA THR A 39 2.91 -4.19 19.42
C THR A 39 2.33 -2.78 19.45
N ARG A 40 2.10 -2.23 20.64
CA ARG A 40 1.64 -0.84 20.82
C ARG A 40 2.79 0.17 20.91
N GLU A 41 4.04 -0.29 20.79
CA GLU A 41 5.20 0.60 20.77
C GLU A 41 5.20 1.48 19.51
N PRO A 42 5.70 2.73 19.63
CA PRO A 42 5.79 3.62 18.47
C PRO A 42 6.63 3.03 17.34
N VAL A 43 6.10 3.10 16.13
CA VAL A 43 6.76 2.62 14.90
C VAL A 43 7.53 3.78 14.27
N THR A 44 8.84 3.62 14.07
CA THR A 44 9.68 4.61 13.39
C THR A 44 9.67 4.39 11.87
N THR A 45 9.30 5.43 11.13
CA THR A 45 9.25 5.44 9.67
C THR A 45 10.64 5.51 9.02
N ASP A 46 10.73 5.42 7.70
CA ASP A 46 11.98 5.50 6.94
C ASP A 46 12.68 6.88 7.05
N ARG A 47 11.95 7.92 7.49
CA ARG A 47 12.45 9.29 7.69
C ARG A 47 12.44 9.75 9.14
N GLY A 48 12.25 8.83 10.09
CA GLY A 48 12.38 9.12 11.53
C GLY A 48 11.11 9.64 12.22
N MET A 49 9.99 9.78 11.51
CA MET A 49 8.71 10.06 12.17
C MET A 49 8.29 8.85 13.00
N GLN A 50 7.75 9.09 14.20
CA GLN A 50 7.18 8.05 15.04
C GLN A 50 5.65 8.07 14.95
N ILE A 51 5.05 6.89 14.79
CA ILE A 51 3.61 6.69 14.69
C ILE A 51 3.20 5.69 15.77
N VAL A 52 2.22 6.09 16.60
CA VAL A 52 1.69 5.22 17.66
C VAL A 52 0.57 4.34 17.10
N PRO A 53 0.67 3.01 17.20
CA PRO A 53 -0.41 2.10 16.79
C PRO A 53 -1.66 2.28 17.67
N THR A 54 -2.84 2.15 17.07
CA THR A 54 -4.12 2.14 17.81
C THR A 54 -4.50 0.74 18.29
N THR A 55 -4.02 -0.31 17.61
CA THR A 55 -4.28 -1.71 17.96
C THR A 55 -3.11 -2.61 17.54
N THR A 56 -3.15 -3.87 17.95
CA THR A 56 -2.14 -4.89 17.59
C THR A 56 -2.74 -5.95 16.67
N TYR A 57 -1.90 -6.84 16.06
CA TYR A 57 -2.39 -8.00 15.30
C TYR A 57 -3.31 -8.88 16.14
N ALA A 58 -2.99 -9.05 17.44
CA ALA A 58 -3.75 -9.92 18.35
C ALA A 58 -5.12 -9.32 18.72
N ASP A 59 -5.18 -7.99 18.94
CA ASP A 59 -6.38 -7.32 19.45
C ASP A 59 -7.26 -6.74 18.32
N CYS A 60 -6.78 -6.80 17.06
CA CYS A 60 -7.47 -6.19 15.92
C CYS A 60 -8.81 -6.91 15.64
N PRO A 61 -9.93 -6.19 15.66
CA PRO A 61 -11.22 -6.75 15.29
C PRO A 61 -11.27 -7.06 13.78
N PRO A 62 -12.29 -7.79 13.29
CA PRO A 62 -12.54 -7.95 11.85
C PRO A 62 -12.61 -6.60 11.15
N LEU A 63 -11.98 -6.52 9.98
CA LEU A 63 -11.88 -5.30 9.16
C LEU A 63 -12.73 -5.40 7.90
N ASP A 64 -13.35 -4.29 7.51
CA ASP A 64 -14.00 -4.14 6.20
C ASP A 64 -12.96 -3.87 5.10
N VAL A 65 -11.87 -3.19 5.45
CA VAL A 65 -10.76 -2.89 4.55
C VAL A 65 -9.44 -3.12 5.27
N ILE A 66 -8.54 -3.86 4.64
CA ILE A 66 -7.14 -3.93 5.06
C ILE A 66 -6.26 -3.20 4.05
N MET A 67 -5.36 -2.34 4.53
CA MET A 67 -4.45 -1.55 3.70
C MET A 67 -3.00 -1.73 4.17
N VAL A 68 -2.12 -2.01 3.21
CA VAL A 68 -0.67 -2.17 3.44
C VAL A 68 0.09 -1.05 2.72
N PRO A 69 0.74 -0.12 3.45
CA PRO A 69 1.63 0.87 2.86
C PRO A 69 2.95 0.24 2.41
N GLY A 70 3.74 0.98 1.66
CA GLY A 70 5.08 0.57 1.28
C GLY A 70 6.17 1.19 2.16
N GLY A 71 7.37 1.19 1.63
CA GLY A 71 8.58 1.68 2.29
C GLY A 71 9.68 0.61 2.34
N PRO A 72 10.91 0.98 2.73
CA PRO A 72 12.02 0.02 2.80
C PRO A 72 11.75 -1.19 3.70
N GLY A 73 11.00 -1.02 4.79
CA GLY A 73 10.69 -2.09 5.75
C GLY A 73 9.76 -3.18 5.21
N GLN A 74 9.06 -2.95 4.10
CA GLN A 74 8.20 -3.96 3.47
C GLN A 74 8.97 -5.25 3.10
N GLN A 75 10.27 -5.16 2.90
CA GLN A 75 11.09 -6.30 2.56
C GLN A 75 11.12 -7.33 3.70
N ASP A 76 11.28 -6.88 4.94
CA ASP A 76 11.26 -7.75 6.12
C ASP A 76 9.86 -8.35 6.31
N LEU A 77 8.82 -7.54 6.04
CA LEU A 77 7.44 -7.95 6.18
C LEU A 77 7.03 -9.08 5.20
N MET A 78 7.66 -9.17 4.02
CA MET A 78 7.41 -10.24 3.06
C MET A 78 7.80 -11.63 3.56
N GLU A 79 8.62 -11.75 4.60
CA GLU A 79 9.04 -13.00 5.23
C GLU A 79 8.59 -13.11 6.69
N ASP A 80 7.83 -12.15 7.18
CA ASP A 80 7.26 -12.12 8.51
C ASP A 80 5.94 -12.93 8.54
N GLU A 81 6.03 -14.20 8.93
CA GLU A 81 4.87 -15.10 8.90
C GLU A 81 3.73 -14.63 9.82
N GLU A 82 4.03 -13.97 10.95
CA GLU A 82 2.98 -13.43 11.82
C GLU A 82 2.18 -12.33 11.12
N ALA A 83 2.87 -11.38 10.45
CA ALA A 83 2.23 -10.33 9.67
C ALA A 83 1.47 -10.91 8.47
N LEU A 84 2.06 -11.86 7.74
CA LEU A 84 1.43 -12.50 6.59
C LEU A 84 0.19 -13.32 7.00
N ALA A 85 0.24 -14.04 8.12
CA ALA A 85 -0.92 -14.76 8.67
C ALA A 85 -2.03 -13.81 9.10
N PHE A 86 -1.68 -12.68 9.75
CA PHE A 86 -2.63 -11.62 10.08
C PHE A 86 -3.33 -11.07 8.83
N LEU A 87 -2.56 -10.76 7.78
CA LEU A 87 -3.10 -10.25 6.52
C LEU A 87 -4.07 -11.26 5.86
N ARG A 88 -3.69 -12.55 5.78
CA ARG A 88 -4.57 -13.60 5.25
C ARG A 88 -5.86 -13.74 6.05
N LYS A 89 -5.75 -13.71 7.38
CA LYS A 89 -6.92 -13.79 8.29
C LYS A 89 -7.89 -12.63 8.05
N GLN A 90 -7.39 -11.39 7.98
CA GLN A 90 -8.24 -10.23 7.77
C GLN A 90 -8.80 -10.19 6.34
N ALA A 91 -7.99 -10.53 5.34
CA ALA A 91 -8.41 -10.55 3.94
C ALA A 91 -9.57 -11.53 3.66
N ALA A 92 -9.68 -12.61 4.42
CA ALA A 92 -10.75 -13.60 4.26
C ALA A 92 -12.15 -13.03 4.52
N GLY A 93 -12.27 -11.99 5.35
CA GLY A 93 -13.53 -11.33 5.68
C GLY A 93 -13.66 -9.89 5.17
N ALA A 94 -12.58 -9.30 4.70
CA ALA A 94 -12.56 -7.92 4.26
C ALA A 94 -13.29 -7.73 2.91
N LYS A 95 -14.06 -6.65 2.81
CA LYS A 95 -14.68 -6.22 1.56
C LYS A 95 -13.62 -5.82 0.53
N TYR A 96 -12.54 -5.15 0.97
CA TYR A 96 -11.41 -4.78 0.12
C TYR A 96 -10.08 -5.07 0.77
N VAL A 97 -9.15 -5.60 -0.03
CA VAL A 97 -7.74 -5.84 0.32
C VAL A 97 -6.91 -4.88 -0.51
N THR A 98 -6.15 -4.01 0.17
CA THR A 98 -5.61 -2.85 -0.51
C THR A 98 -4.15 -2.58 -0.14
N SER A 99 -3.44 -1.86 -1.02
CA SER A 99 -2.07 -1.43 -0.77
C SER A 99 -1.73 -0.14 -1.49
N VAL A 100 -0.69 0.53 -1.02
CA VAL A 100 -0.04 1.64 -1.70
C VAL A 100 1.45 1.33 -1.84
N CYS A 101 2.05 1.79 -2.95
CA CYS A 101 3.48 1.67 -3.22
C CYS A 101 3.95 0.20 -3.17
N THR A 102 5.05 -0.10 -2.49
CA THR A 102 5.57 -1.46 -2.36
C THR A 102 4.81 -2.35 -1.36
N GLY A 103 3.75 -1.85 -0.73
CA GLY A 103 2.84 -2.66 0.08
C GLY A 103 2.17 -3.79 -0.72
N SER A 104 2.01 -3.62 -2.03
CA SER A 104 1.52 -4.67 -2.93
C SER A 104 2.42 -5.91 -2.97
N LEU A 105 3.74 -5.76 -2.77
CA LEU A 105 4.65 -6.91 -2.67
C LEU A 105 4.38 -7.74 -1.41
N VAL A 106 3.97 -7.10 -0.31
CA VAL A 106 3.58 -7.80 0.93
C VAL A 106 2.27 -8.57 0.72
N LEU A 107 1.28 -7.96 0.04
CA LEU A 107 0.06 -8.68 -0.34
C LEU A 107 0.36 -9.87 -1.26
N GLY A 108 1.29 -9.69 -2.20
CA GLY A 108 1.80 -10.78 -3.05
C GLY A 108 2.44 -11.89 -2.22
N ALA A 109 3.30 -11.55 -1.26
CA ALA A 109 3.94 -12.50 -0.36
C ALA A 109 2.95 -13.26 0.54
N ALA A 110 1.83 -12.61 0.91
CA ALA A 110 0.72 -13.28 1.60
C ALA A 110 -0.10 -14.21 0.69
N GLY A 111 0.20 -14.28 -0.63
CA GLY A 111 -0.53 -15.08 -1.61
C GLY A 111 -1.85 -14.45 -2.10
N LEU A 112 -2.13 -13.21 -1.71
CA LEU A 112 -3.41 -12.52 -1.96
C LEU A 112 -3.51 -11.93 -3.38
N LEU A 113 -2.41 -11.87 -4.14
CA LEU A 113 -2.38 -11.30 -5.48
C LEU A 113 -2.17 -12.34 -6.60
N LYS A 114 -2.21 -13.64 -6.31
CA LYS A 114 -2.02 -14.69 -7.33
C LYS A 114 -3.08 -14.57 -8.43
N GLY A 115 -2.63 -14.34 -9.68
CA GLY A 115 -3.49 -14.15 -10.85
C GLY A 115 -4.23 -12.79 -10.88
N LYS A 116 -3.96 -11.87 -9.95
CA LYS A 116 -4.59 -10.57 -9.88
C LYS A 116 -3.76 -9.49 -10.57
N ARG A 117 -4.44 -8.56 -11.24
CA ARG A 117 -3.84 -7.31 -11.73
C ARG A 117 -3.53 -6.39 -10.54
N ALA A 118 -2.32 -5.87 -10.48
CA ALA A 118 -1.90 -4.99 -9.40
C ALA A 118 -0.85 -3.98 -9.85
N THR A 119 -0.81 -2.82 -9.21
CA THR A 119 0.26 -1.86 -9.36
C THR A 119 1.15 -1.80 -8.12
N SER A 120 2.29 -1.14 -8.26
CA SER A 120 3.28 -0.90 -7.20
C SER A 120 4.03 0.40 -7.50
N HIS A 121 4.99 0.76 -6.64
CA HIS A 121 5.96 1.80 -6.98
C HIS A 121 6.68 1.43 -8.28
N TRP A 122 6.86 2.40 -9.19
CA TRP A 122 7.40 2.20 -10.55
C TRP A 122 8.74 1.45 -10.58
N ALA A 123 9.59 1.64 -9.58
CA ALA A 123 10.90 0.99 -9.51
C ALA A 123 10.85 -0.46 -8.97
N ALA A 124 9.69 -0.94 -8.54
CA ALA A 124 9.52 -2.27 -7.94
C ALA A 124 8.36 -3.07 -8.55
N ILE A 125 7.64 -2.49 -9.51
CA ILE A 125 6.42 -3.08 -10.09
C ILE A 125 6.67 -4.45 -10.73
N ASP A 126 7.83 -4.65 -11.37
CA ASP A 126 8.17 -5.90 -12.04
C ASP A 126 8.32 -7.07 -11.06
N HIS A 127 8.57 -6.78 -9.76
CA HIS A 127 8.69 -7.83 -8.74
C HIS A 127 7.34 -8.49 -8.41
N LEU A 128 6.21 -7.85 -8.77
CA LEU A 128 4.87 -8.43 -8.60
C LEU A 128 4.71 -9.76 -9.37
N ALA A 129 5.31 -9.85 -10.56
CA ALA A 129 5.28 -11.07 -11.35
C ALA A 129 5.95 -12.26 -10.63
N LEU A 130 7.00 -12.02 -9.83
CA LEU A 130 7.67 -13.04 -9.03
C LEU A 130 6.78 -13.61 -7.91
N LEU A 131 5.70 -12.91 -7.58
CA LEU A 131 4.72 -13.27 -6.55
C LEU A 131 3.37 -13.72 -7.16
N GLY A 132 3.37 -13.99 -8.48
CA GLY A 132 2.21 -14.51 -9.21
C GLY A 132 1.14 -13.47 -9.55
N ALA A 133 1.39 -12.17 -9.36
CA ALA A 133 0.50 -11.11 -9.78
C ALA A 133 0.77 -10.68 -11.24
N ILE A 134 -0.17 -9.97 -11.84
CA ILE A 134 -0.06 -9.37 -13.18
C ILE A 134 0.25 -7.87 -13.00
N PRO A 135 1.50 -7.42 -13.26
CA PRO A 135 1.87 -6.02 -13.08
C PRO A 135 1.14 -5.09 -14.06
N VAL A 136 0.60 -3.97 -13.54
CA VAL A 136 -0.08 -2.95 -14.35
C VAL A 136 0.44 -1.56 -13.96
N SER A 137 1.01 -0.83 -14.94
CA SER A 137 1.60 0.51 -14.72
C SER A 137 0.54 1.61 -14.81
N GLU A 138 -0.33 1.67 -13.80
CA GLU A 138 -1.37 2.69 -13.61
C GLU A 138 -1.29 3.26 -12.20
N LYS A 139 -1.87 4.45 -11.96
CA LYS A 139 -1.86 5.07 -10.62
C LYS A 139 -2.68 4.27 -9.61
N VAL A 140 -3.83 3.75 -10.03
CA VAL A 140 -4.72 2.91 -9.23
C VAL A 140 -5.19 1.75 -10.09
N VAL A 141 -5.12 0.54 -9.56
CA VAL A 141 -5.59 -0.69 -10.22
C VAL A 141 -6.59 -1.38 -9.31
N THR A 142 -7.77 -1.68 -9.87
CA THR A 142 -8.82 -2.47 -9.22
C THR A 142 -8.97 -3.80 -9.95
N ASP A 143 -8.99 -4.91 -9.20
CA ASP A 143 -9.29 -6.26 -9.70
C ASP A 143 -10.14 -7.02 -8.67
N GLY A 144 -11.45 -6.97 -8.86
CA GLY A 144 -12.41 -7.49 -7.89
C GLY A 144 -12.34 -6.70 -6.57
N ASN A 145 -12.00 -7.38 -5.49
CA ASN A 145 -11.83 -6.77 -4.17
C ASN A 145 -10.40 -6.30 -3.87
N ILE A 146 -9.48 -6.45 -4.82
CA ILE A 146 -8.11 -5.95 -4.70
C ILE A 146 -8.05 -4.53 -5.28
N VAL A 147 -7.55 -3.56 -4.49
CA VAL A 147 -7.32 -2.19 -4.95
C VAL A 147 -5.90 -1.77 -4.57
N THR A 148 -5.08 -1.45 -5.56
CA THR A 148 -3.68 -1.09 -5.36
C THR A 148 -3.36 0.29 -5.91
N GLY A 149 -2.67 1.11 -5.12
CA GLY A 149 -2.12 2.40 -5.52
C GLY A 149 -0.63 2.30 -5.86
N ALA A 150 -0.18 3.07 -6.84
CA ALA A 150 1.21 3.11 -7.28
C ALA A 150 2.14 3.81 -6.26
N GLY A 151 3.07 4.65 -6.71
CA GLY A 151 4.03 5.33 -5.83
C GLY A 151 3.38 6.33 -4.88
N VAL A 152 4.09 6.66 -3.87
CA VAL A 152 3.78 7.40 -2.64
C VAL A 152 2.55 8.33 -2.70
N THR A 153 2.57 9.33 -3.57
CA THR A 153 1.47 10.32 -3.69
C THR A 153 0.20 9.76 -4.32
N SER A 154 0.29 8.66 -5.07
CA SER A 154 -0.88 7.94 -5.60
C SER A 154 -1.78 7.37 -4.51
N GLY A 155 -1.32 7.38 -3.25
CA GLY A 155 -2.11 7.02 -2.08
C GLY A 155 -3.35 7.89 -1.91
N ILE A 156 -3.32 9.16 -2.32
CA ILE A 156 -4.49 10.05 -2.27
C ILE A 156 -5.47 9.68 -3.40
N ASP A 157 -4.99 9.53 -4.65
CA ASP A 157 -5.83 9.08 -5.78
C ASP A 157 -6.50 7.73 -5.47
N PHE A 158 -5.72 6.79 -4.92
CA PHE A 158 -6.18 5.48 -4.45
C PHE A 158 -7.29 5.62 -3.40
N ALA A 159 -7.09 6.45 -2.38
CA ALA A 159 -8.03 6.60 -1.28
C ALA A 159 -9.34 7.26 -1.71
N LEU A 160 -9.30 8.23 -2.63
CA LEU A 160 -10.50 8.82 -3.23
C LEU A 160 -11.26 7.79 -4.08
N THR A 161 -10.55 6.97 -4.85
CA THR A 161 -11.17 5.85 -5.59
C THR A 161 -11.84 4.87 -4.63
N LEU A 162 -11.16 4.47 -3.56
CA LEU A 162 -11.69 3.56 -2.56
C LEU A 162 -12.87 4.19 -1.79
N ALA A 163 -12.83 5.49 -1.49
CA ALA A 163 -13.92 6.22 -0.85
C ALA A 163 -15.19 6.19 -1.71
N ALA A 164 -15.06 6.39 -3.03
CA ALA A 164 -16.18 6.26 -3.95
C ALA A 164 -16.77 4.84 -3.98
N MET A 165 -15.92 3.81 -3.89
CA MET A 165 -16.37 2.40 -3.85
C MET A 165 -17.01 2.01 -2.52
N LEU A 166 -16.59 2.63 -1.41
CA LEU A 166 -17.08 2.34 -0.06
C LEU A 166 -18.37 3.09 0.28
N GLU A 167 -18.52 4.29 -0.23
CA GLU A 167 -19.63 5.19 0.08
C GLU A 167 -20.36 5.63 -1.19
N SER A 168 -19.84 6.64 -1.88
CA SER A 168 -20.34 7.16 -3.14
C SER A 168 -19.32 8.09 -3.81
N GLU A 169 -19.48 8.33 -5.12
CA GLU A 169 -18.68 9.31 -5.85
C GLU A 169 -18.88 10.73 -5.29
N GLU A 170 -20.08 11.07 -4.87
CA GLU A 170 -20.39 12.36 -4.25
C GLU A 170 -19.60 12.56 -2.95
N ALA A 171 -19.55 11.55 -2.08
CA ALA A 171 -18.76 11.59 -0.85
C ALA A 171 -17.26 11.75 -1.14
N ALA A 172 -16.73 11.01 -2.11
CA ALA A 172 -15.34 11.13 -2.52
C ALA A 172 -15.01 12.54 -3.06
N ARG A 173 -15.87 13.11 -3.88
CA ARG A 173 -15.73 14.49 -4.41
C ARG A 173 -15.80 15.54 -3.30
N ALA A 174 -16.69 15.36 -2.32
CA ALA A 174 -16.78 16.26 -1.18
C ALA A 174 -15.50 16.21 -0.33
N ILE A 175 -14.94 15.01 -0.09
CA ILE A 175 -13.67 14.85 0.60
C ILE A 175 -12.52 15.48 -0.20
N GLN A 176 -12.46 15.25 -1.51
CA GLN A 176 -11.44 15.84 -2.38
C GLN A 176 -11.43 17.37 -2.28
N LEU A 177 -12.61 17.99 -2.35
CA LEU A 177 -12.75 19.45 -2.21
C LEU A 177 -12.37 19.91 -0.79
N GLN A 178 -12.78 19.18 0.24
CA GLN A 178 -12.48 19.52 1.64
C GLN A 178 -10.98 19.53 1.96
N ILE A 179 -10.21 18.60 1.36
CA ILE A 179 -8.76 18.55 1.53
C ILE A 179 -7.99 19.37 0.47
N GLU A 180 -8.72 20.07 -0.40
CA GLU A 180 -8.17 20.89 -1.49
C GLU A 180 -7.17 20.09 -2.37
N TYR A 181 -7.52 18.83 -2.68
CA TYR A 181 -6.67 17.99 -3.53
C TYR A 181 -6.85 18.36 -5.02
N ASP A 182 -6.10 19.37 -5.44
CA ASP A 182 -5.99 19.87 -6.82
C ASP A 182 -4.51 19.94 -7.23
N PRO A 183 -3.85 18.80 -7.54
CA PRO A 183 -2.41 18.72 -7.69
C PRO A 183 -1.92 19.46 -8.94
N ALA A 184 -1.05 20.45 -8.73
CA ALA A 184 -0.34 21.22 -9.74
C ALA A 184 1.18 21.18 -9.50
N PRO A 185 1.87 20.06 -9.79
CA PRO A 185 3.28 19.92 -9.49
C PRO A 185 4.11 20.91 -10.32
N PRO A 186 5.15 21.56 -9.75
CA PRO A 186 5.94 22.57 -10.44
C PRO A 186 6.88 21.98 -11.50
N PHE A 187 7.03 20.66 -11.55
CA PHE A 187 7.90 19.96 -12.48
C PHE A 187 7.18 18.77 -13.12
N ASP A 188 7.44 18.52 -14.40
CA ASP A 188 6.90 17.38 -15.15
C ASP A 188 7.85 16.16 -15.06
N SER A 189 8.17 15.73 -13.85
CA SER A 189 9.08 14.60 -13.57
C SER A 189 8.49 13.60 -12.57
N GLY A 190 7.17 13.64 -12.38
CA GLY A 190 6.48 12.81 -11.41
C GLY A 190 6.27 11.34 -11.85
N SER A 191 6.64 11.01 -13.08
CA SER A 191 6.47 9.66 -13.63
C SER A 191 7.62 9.30 -14.57
N PRO A 192 8.03 8.00 -14.67
CA PRO A 192 8.96 7.56 -15.70
C PRO A 192 8.47 7.83 -17.14
N LYS A 193 7.19 8.09 -17.34
CA LYS A 193 6.61 8.44 -18.66
C LYS A 193 6.95 9.86 -19.09
N THR A 194 7.23 10.77 -18.13
CA THR A 194 7.45 12.19 -18.39
C THR A 194 8.85 12.66 -17.96
N ALA A 195 9.48 11.98 -17.02
CA ALA A 195 10.81 12.33 -16.52
C ALA A 195 11.90 12.10 -17.58
N ALA A 196 12.93 12.96 -17.57
CA ALA A 196 14.10 12.80 -18.46
C ALA A 196 14.78 11.43 -18.26
N PRO A 197 15.19 10.72 -19.35
CA PRO A 197 15.81 9.41 -19.26
C PRO A 197 17.04 9.36 -18.34
N ALA A 198 17.90 10.37 -18.35
CA ALA A 198 19.07 10.47 -17.48
C ALA A 198 18.69 10.52 -15.99
N LEU A 199 17.57 11.19 -15.65
CA LEU A 199 17.07 11.23 -14.27
C LEU A 199 16.54 9.86 -13.84
N ILE A 200 15.80 9.18 -14.72
CA ILE A 200 15.30 7.82 -14.48
C ILE A 200 16.45 6.87 -14.19
N GLU A 201 17.48 6.89 -15.03
CA GLU A 201 18.66 6.03 -14.89
C GLU A 201 19.42 6.31 -13.59
N LYS A 202 19.64 7.59 -13.28
CA LYS A 202 20.26 8.01 -12.00
C LYS A 202 19.50 7.47 -10.79
N LEU A 203 18.17 7.53 -10.80
CA LEU A 203 17.34 7.04 -9.70
C LEU A 203 17.29 5.51 -9.65
N LYS A 204 17.23 4.82 -10.79
CA LYS A 204 17.37 3.36 -10.85
C LYS A 204 18.67 2.88 -10.20
N ASN A 205 19.79 3.49 -10.58
CA ASN A 205 21.09 3.15 -10.01
C ASN A 205 21.16 3.40 -8.50
N ARG A 206 20.61 4.52 -8.02
CA ARG A 206 20.52 4.81 -6.59
C ARG A 206 19.69 3.81 -5.81
N MET A 207 18.59 3.33 -6.40
CA MET A 207 17.66 2.38 -5.76
C MET A 207 18.05 0.91 -6.01
N ALA A 208 19.03 0.64 -6.86
CA ALA A 208 19.40 -0.71 -7.26
C ALA A 208 19.68 -1.65 -6.08
N PRO A 209 20.47 -1.29 -5.04
CA PRO A 209 20.72 -2.20 -3.93
C PRO A 209 19.44 -2.66 -3.21
N LEU A 210 18.51 -1.72 -2.97
CA LEU A 210 17.25 -2.02 -2.32
C LEU A 210 16.33 -2.87 -3.23
N ASN A 211 16.30 -2.59 -4.53
CA ASN A 211 15.47 -3.33 -5.48
C ASN A 211 15.99 -4.75 -5.73
N GLU A 212 17.30 -4.97 -5.79
CA GLU A 212 17.88 -6.31 -5.88
C GLU A 212 17.60 -7.15 -4.63
N ALA A 213 17.69 -6.54 -3.45
CA ALA A 213 17.30 -7.21 -2.21
C ALA A 213 15.80 -7.61 -2.22
N ARG A 214 14.90 -6.70 -2.63
CA ARG A 214 13.45 -6.97 -2.82
C ARG A 214 13.20 -8.10 -3.81
N LYS A 215 13.88 -8.07 -4.97
CA LYS A 215 13.79 -9.10 -6.01
C LYS A 215 14.18 -10.47 -5.47
N THR A 216 15.28 -10.53 -4.73
CA THR A 216 15.77 -11.76 -4.11
C THR A 216 14.73 -12.34 -3.14
N VAL A 217 14.16 -11.52 -2.27
CA VAL A 217 13.10 -11.94 -1.34
C VAL A 217 11.84 -12.35 -2.11
N ALA A 218 11.39 -11.56 -3.08
CA ALA A 218 10.21 -11.87 -3.88
C ALA A 218 10.34 -13.21 -4.62
N ALA A 219 11.49 -13.48 -5.24
CA ALA A 219 11.75 -14.75 -5.92
C ALA A 219 11.75 -15.95 -4.95
N ARG A 220 12.35 -15.80 -3.77
CA ARG A 220 12.36 -16.84 -2.73
C ARG A 220 10.94 -17.13 -2.20
N VAL A 221 10.17 -16.08 -1.94
CA VAL A 221 8.78 -16.20 -1.46
C VAL A 221 7.88 -16.77 -2.55
N GLY A 222 8.00 -16.30 -3.80
CA GLY A 222 7.24 -16.83 -4.93
C GLY A 222 7.46 -18.33 -5.14
N LYS A 223 8.71 -18.80 -5.01
CA LYS A 223 9.02 -20.23 -5.05
C LYS A 223 8.30 -21.02 -3.95
N LYS A 224 8.20 -20.46 -2.72
CA LYS A 224 7.45 -21.09 -1.62
C LYS A 224 5.93 -21.12 -1.90
N LEU A 225 5.41 -20.12 -2.61
CA LEU A 225 4.00 -20.02 -2.99
C LEU A 225 3.62 -20.88 -4.20
N GLY A 226 4.58 -21.47 -4.88
CA GLY A 226 4.36 -22.25 -6.11
C GLY A 226 3.92 -21.39 -7.30
N VAL A 227 4.54 -20.25 -7.48
CA VAL A 227 4.34 -19.32 -8.60
C VAL A 227 5.65 -18.99 -9.28
#